data_136c257efc96919223f8ff5fe528fb10
#
_entry.id   136c257efc96919223f8ff5fe528fb10
#
_cell.length_a   1.000
_cell.length_b   1.000
_cell.length_c   1.000
_cell.angle_alpha   90.00
_cell.angle_beta   90.00
_cell.angle_gamma   90.00
#
_symmetry.space_group_name_H-M   'P 1'
#
loop_
_entity.id
_entity.type
_entity.pdbx_description
1 polymer ?
#
loop_
_entity_poly.entity_id
_entity_poly.type
_entity_poly.pdbx_seq_one_letter_code
_entity_poly.pdbx_strand_id
1 'polypeptide(L)'
;MLSRRRFQAIVHALLWRQSLNGLQICLHQRLNTGVMDGYWVCPGGSIGAGERPVTSVRREIQEEFGVDALNPRLIGLLTFAMAMPLGGQADQMTGVNYVFAANRWHGEIHAAEPHLHGAPMFFDVESLPDPHPAWVRDMAEHLGKDSTKLVKHYTD
;
A
#
# COMPACT_ATOMS: atom_id res chain seq x y z
N MET A 1 6.29 33.70 0.60
CA MET A 1 5.46 32.70 -0.07
C MET A 1 5.28 31.51 0.87
N LEU A 2 4.06 31.28 1.35
CA LEU A 2 3.79 30.17 2.28
C LEU A 2 3.95 28.86 1.52
N SER A 3 4.92 28.05 1.91
CA SER A 3 5.03 26.65 1.47
C SER A 3 3.69 25.96 1.73
N ARG A 4 3.01 25.54 0.68
CA ARG A 4 1.79 24.73 0.84
C ARG A 4 2.22 23.37 1.33
N ARG A 5 2.19 23.14 2.64
CA ARG A 5 2.33 21.82 3.22
C ARG A 5 1.20 20.96 2.69
N ARG A 6 1.52 19.99 1.87
CA ARG A 6 0.54 19.03 1.37
C ARG A 6 0.45 17.89 2.38
N PHE A 7 -0.65 17.84 3.08
CA PHE A 7 -1.01 16.66 3.87
C PHE A 7 -1.80 15.70 2.99
N GLN A 8 -1.34 14.45 2.90
CA GLN A 8 -1.99 13.44 2.09
C GLN A 8 -2.64 12.36 2.94
N ALA A 9 -3.84 11.95 2.55
CA ALA A 9 -4.51 10.79 3.09
C ALA A 9 -4.51 9.70 2.01
N ILE A 10 -3.82 8.60 2.29
CA ILE A 10 -3.67 7.48 1.36
C ILE A 10 -4.14 6.18 2.00
N VAL A 11 -4.44 5.20 1.17
CA VAL A 11 -4.82 3.84 1.58
C VAL A 11 -3.93 2.84 0.88
N HIS A 12 -3.68 1.72 1.54
CA HIS A 12 -3.04 0.53 0.96
C HIS A 12 -3.71 -0.72 1.52
N ALA A 13 -3.57 -1.84 0.80
CA ALA A 13 -4.11 -3.11 1.27
C ALA A 13 -3.10 -4.25 1.10
N LEU A 14 -2.90 -5.03 2.16
CA LEU A 14 -2.26 -6.32 2.09
C LEU A 14 -3.32 -7.37 1.75
N LEU A 15 -3.35 -7.82 0.49
CA LEU A 15 -4.08 -9.02 0.11
C LEU A 15 -3.20 -10.21 0.49
N TRP A 16 -3.71 -11.09 1.34
CA TRP A 16 -2.91 -12.15 1.92
C TRP A 16 -3.57 -13.52 1.82
N ARG A 17 -2.76 -14.54 1.88
CA ARG A 17 -3.20 -15.93 1.93
C ARG A 17 -2.28 -16.75 2.83
N GLN A 18 -2.81 -17.86 3.33
CA GLN A 18 -2.02 -18.87 4.03
C GLN A 18 -1.40 -19.82 3.00
N SER A 19 -0.11 -20.07 3.13
CA SER A 19 0.59 -21.12 2.39
C SER A 19 1.12 -22.19 3.33
N LEU A 20 1.70 -23.24 2.78
CA LEU A 20 2.35 -24.30 3.58
C LEU A 20 3.52 -23.77 4.42
N ASN A 21 4.15 -22.68 3.98
CA ASN A 21 5.32 -22.09 4.63
C ASN A 21 5.00 -20.85 5.47
N GLY A 22 3.72 -20.51 5.64
CA GLY A 22 3.29 -19.34 6.40
C GLY A 22 2.46 -18.37 5.57
N LEU A 23 2.40 -17.13 6.02
CA LEU A 23 1.63 -16.09 5.35
C LEU A 23 2.33 -15.57 4.10
N GLN A 24 1.55 -15.29 3.07
CA GLN A 24 1.99 -14.59 1.87
C GLN A 24 1.16 -13.34 1.65
N ILE A 25 1.78 -12.30 1.12
CA ILE A 25 1.12 -11.08 0.69
C ILE A 25 1.34 -10.84 -0.79
N CYS A 26 0.37 -10.21 -1.44
CA CYS A 26 0.44 -9.89 -2.86
C CYS A 26 1.02 -8.50 -3.07
N LEU A 27 2.09 -8.42 -3.82
CA LEU A 27 2.78 -7.18 -4.18
C LEU A 27 2.90 -7.07 -5.69
N HIS A 28 3.02 -5.83 -6.18
CA HIS A 28 3.39 -5.55 -7.55
C HIS A 28 4.49 -4.50 -7.60
N GLN A 29 5.23 -4.47 -8.71
CA GLN A 29 6.33 -3.53 -8.89
C GLN A 29 5.85 -2.25 -9.57
N ARG A 30 6.22 -1.10 -9.04
CA ARG A 30 5.91 0.19 -9.65
C ARG A 30 6.76 0.39 -10.90
N LEU A 31 6.10 0.80 -12.00
CA LEU A 31 6.71 1.08 -13.29
C LEU A 31 6.16 2.41 -13.80
N ASN A 32 6.96 3.25 -14.39
CA ASN A 32 6.52 4.47 -15.07
C ASN A 32 5.54 5.37 -14.28
N THR A 33 5.59 5.31 -12.95
CA THR A 33 4.73 6.13 -12.09
C THR A 33 5.38 7.46 -11.73
N GLY A 34 6.70 7.56 -11.89
CA GLY A 34 7.50 8.72 -11.48
C GLY A 34 7.82 8.77 -9.99
N VAL A 35 7.26 7.86 -9.19
CA VAL A 35 7.47 7.78 -7.74
C VAL A 35 7.79 6.35 -7.35
N MET A 36 8.96 6.14 -6.74
CA MET A 36 9.39 4.83 -6.24
C MET A 36 9.32 3.71 -7.30
N ASP A 37 9.60 4.04 -8.56
CA ASP A 37 9.61 3.04 -9.63
C ASP A 37 10.67 1.96 -9.33
N GLY A 38 10.32 0.70 -9.59
CA GLY A 38 11.12 -0.46 -9.23
C GLY A 38 10.82 -1.03 -7.84
N TYR A 39 10.14 -0.30 -6.97
CA TYR A 39 9.75 -0.78 -5.64
C TYR A 39 8.54 -1.72 -5.71
N TRP A 40 8.58 -2.75 -4.87
CA TRP A 40 7.48 -3.67 -4.66
C TRP A 40 6.58 -3.13 -3.56
N VAL A 41 5.31 -2.93 -3.90
CA VAL A 41 4.32 -2.31 -3.02
C VAL A 41 2.98 -3.03 -3.07
N CYS A 42 2.15 -2.73 -2.08
CA CYS A 42 0.75 -3.14 -2.06
C CYS A 42 -0.08 -2.21 -2.96
N PRO A 43 -1.25 -2.66 -3.44
CA PRO A 43 -2.19 -1.76 -4.11
C PRO A 43 -2.65 -0.66 -3.17
N GLY A 44 -2.80 0.53 -3.69
CA GLY A 44 -3.21 1.70 -2.91
C GLY A 44 -3.16 3.00 -3.69
N GLY A 45 -3.53 4.07 -3.04
CA GLY A 45 -3.54 5.40 -3.63
C GLY A 45 -4.21 6.43 -2.74
N SER A 46 -4.52 7.58 -3.30
CA SER A 46 -5.14 8.69 -2.58
C SER A 46 -6.61 8.43 -2.27
N ILE A 47 -7.03 8.85 -1.08
CA ILE A 47 -8.45 8.88 -0.73
C ILE A 47 -9.11 10.00 -1.54
N GLY A 48 -10.17 9.67 -2.27
CA GLY A 48 -10.94 10.64 -3.03
C GLY A 48 -11.75 11.58 -2.13
N ALA A 49 -12.11 12.74 -2.67
CA ALA A 49 -12.92 13.72 -1.95
C ALA A 49 -14.25 13.09 -1.49
N GLY A 50 -14.50 13.11 -0.18
CA GLY A 50 -15.72 12.55 0.40
C GLY A 50 -15.76 11.02 0.49
N GLU A 51 -14.72 10.30 0.03
CA GLU A 51 -14.64 8.85 0.20
C GLU A 51 -14.27 8.48 1.63
N ARG A 52 -14.83 7.37 2.10
CA ARG A 52 -14.35 6.73 3.31
C ARG A 52 -13.09 5.89 2.98
N PRO A 53 -12.15 5.73 3.92
CA PRO A 53 -10.94 4.92 3.66
C PRO A 53 -11.22 3.51 3.14
N VAL A 54 -12.22 2.80 3.67
CA VAL A 54 -12.56 1.46 3.21
C VAL A 54 -13.11 1.46 1.77
N THR A 55 -13.83 2.49 1.37
CA THR A 55 -14.33 2.65 0.00
C THR A 55 -13.16 2.91 -0.96
N SER A 56 -12.25 3.79 -0.58
CA SER A 56 -11.05 4.10 -1.37
C SER A 56 -10.18 2.87 -1.58
N VAL A 57 -9.90 2.10 -0.54
CA VAL A 57 -9.00 0.93 -0.67
C VAL A 57 -9.62 -0.14 -1.57
N ARG A 58 -10.93 -0.36 -1.50
CA ARG A 58 -11.62 -1.29 -2.41
C ARG A 58 -11.55 -0.82 -3.86
N ARG A 59 -11.73 0.47 -4.09
CA ARG A 59 -11.59 1.07 -5.42
C ARG A 59 -10.17 0.90 -5.97
N GLU A 60 -9.14 1.20 -5.17
CA GLU A 60 -7.74 1.06 -5.58
C GLU A 60 -7.38 -0.40 -5.88
N ILE A 61 -7.85 -1.35 -5.08
CA ILE A 61 -7.65 -2.78 -5.34
C ILE A 61 -8.28 -3.17 -6.69
N GLN A 62 -9.50 -2.70 -6.96
CA GLN A 62 -10.17 -2.95 -8.24
C GLN A 62 -9.41 -2.34 -9.42
N GLU A 63 -8.94 -1.11 -9.29
CA GLU A 63 -8.20 -0.42 -10.35
C GLU A 63 -6.85 -1.08 -10.65
N GLU A 64 -6.14 -1.54 -9.64
CA GLU A 64 -4.77 -2.05 -9.79
C GLU A 64 -4.69 -3.57 -9.92
N PHE A 65 -5.55 -4.33 -9.23
CA PHE A 65 -5.54 -5.80 -9.23
C PHE A 65 -6.76 -6.45 -9.90
N GLY A 66 -7.76 -5.65 -10.27
CA GLY A 66 -8.94 -6.13 -10.99
C GLY A 66 -9.89 -7.00 -10.18
N VAL A 67 -9.81 -6.98 -8.86
CA VAL A 67 -10.64 -7.81 -7.98
C VAL A 67 -11.45 -6.97 -7.00
N ASP A 68 -12.56 -7.52 -6.53
CA ASP A 68 -13.39 -6.91 -5.48
C ASP A 68 -13.03 -7.55 -4.12
N ALA A 69 -12.33 -6.80 -3.28
CA ALA A 69 -11.94 -7.26 -1.95
C ALA A 69 -13.15 -7.28 -1.01
N LEU A 70 -13.30 -8.39 -0.29
CA LEU A 70 -14.39 -8.60 0.66
C LEU A 70 -13.94 -8.23 2.08
N ASN A 71 -14.70 -7.33 2.72
CA ASN A 71 -14.49 -6.91 4.11
C ASN A 71 -13.03 -6.58 4.46
N PRO A 72 -12.38 -5.65 3.75
CA PRO A 72 -11.05 -5.21 4.14
C PRO A 72 -11.07 -4.69 5.58
N ARG A 73 -10.10 -5.14 6.37
CA ARG A 73 -9.99 -4.76 7.79
C ARG A 73 -8.83 -3.81 7.99
N LEU A 74 -9.07 -2.70 8.67
CA LEU A 74 -8.00 -1.76 9.03
C LEU A 74 -7.04 -2.41 10.03
N ILE A 75 -5.75 -2.49 9.67
CA ILE A 75 -4.70 -3.08 10.50
C ILE A 75 -3.60 -2.10 10.89
N GLY A 76 -3.54 -0.95 10.26
CA GLY A 76 -2.52 0.05 10.57
C GLY A 76 -2.93 1.47 10.25
N LEU A 77 -2.40 2.40 11.04
CA LEU A 77 -2.43 3.84 10.81
C LEU A 77 -0.98 4.33 10.85
N LEU A 78 -0.45 4.64 9.67
CA LEU A 78 0.94 5.02 9.53
C LEU A 78 1.00 6.48 9.10
N THR A 79 1.66 7.31 9.90
CA THR A 79 1.94 8.69 9.49
C THR A 79 3.31 8.77 8.86
N PHE A 80 3.51 9.70 7.95
CA PHE A 80 4.79 9.87 7.28
C PHE A 80 5.13 11.33 7.06
N ALA A 81 6.44 11.61 7.07
CA ALA A 81 7.02 12.88 6.69
C ALA A 81 8.29 12.58 5.88
N MET A 82 8.20 12.74 4.57
CA MET A 82 9.25 12.36 3.64
C MET A 82 9.62 13.54 2.74
N ALA A 83 10.91 13.68 2.45
CA ALA A 83 11.37 14.62 1.43
C ALA A 83 11.01 14.08 0.05
N MET A 84 10.35 14.90 -0.76
CA MET A 84 10.04 14.56 -2.15
C MET A 84 10.71 15.58 -3.06
N PRO A 85 11.56 15.13 -4.00
CA PRO A 85 12.10 16.03 -5.01
C PRO A 85 11.01 16.35 -6.04
N LEU A 86 10.27 17.42 -5.83
CA LEU A 86 9.33 17.96 -6.79
C LEU A 86 9.89 19.27 -7.33
N GLY A 87 10.35 19.24 -8.58
CA GLY A 87 10.65 20.47 -9.32
C GLY A 87 11.77 21.36 -8.78
N GLY A 88 12.82 20.78 -8.20
CA GLY A 88 14.02 21.53 -7.77
C GLY A 88 13.93 22.17 -6.39
N GLN A 89 12.85 22.00 -5.66
CA GLN A 89 12.73 22.32 -4.23
C GLN A 89 12.37 21.06 -3.46
N ALA A 90 13.03 20.85 -2.32
CA ALA A 90 12.71 19.78 -1.40
C ALA A 90 11.40 20.11 -0.67
N ASP A 91 10.28 19.70 -1.24
CA ASP A 91 8.99 19.78 -0.57
C ASP A 91 8.83 18.55 0.34
N GLN A 92 8.46 18.79 1.58
CA GLN A 92 8.16 17.74 2.51
C GLN A 92 6.72 17.25 2.31
N MET A 93 6.57 15.97 1.96
CA MET A 93 5.28 15.32 1.91
C MET A 93 4.97 14.69 3.27
N THR A 94 3.86 15.10 3.86
CA THR A 94 3.36 14.55 5.11
C THR A 94 1.98 13.94 4.88
N GLY A 95 1.60 12.96 5.69
CA GLY A 95 0.29 12.38 5.56
C GLY A 95 0.04 11.20 6.49
N VAL A 96 -1.07 10.54 6.21
CA VAL A 96 -1.49 9.31 6.88
C VAL A 96 -1.79 8.23 5.84
N ASN A 97 -1.30 7.03 6.11
CA ASN A 97 -1.56 5.84 5.32
C ASN A 97 -2.44 4.90 6.15
N TYR A 98 -3.66 4.67 5.67
CA TYR A 98 -4.59 3.68 6.25
C TYR A 98 -4.28 2.35 5.59
N VAL A 99 -3.76 1.39 6.36
CA VAL A 99 -3.40 0.07 5.83
C VAL A 99 -4.45 -0.95 6.22
N PHE A 100 -5.02 -1.57 5.19
CA PHE A 100 -6.03 -2.63 5.32
C PHE A 100 -5.42 -3.99 5.01
N ALA A 101 -6.09 -5.04 5.46
CA ALA A 101 -5.79 -6.41 5.08
C ALA A 101 -7.08 -7.11 4.61
N ALA A 102 -6.96 -7.94 3.59
CA ALA A 102 -8.04 -8.77 3.09
C ALA A 102 -7.50 -10.12 2.62
N ASN A 103 -8.22 -11.20 2.91
CA ASN A 103 -7.86 -12.55 2.47
C ASN A 103 -8.94 -13.21 1.64
N ARG A 104 -9.96 -12.46 1.25
CA ARG A 104 -11.06 -12.91 0.39
C ARG A 104 -11.39 -11.84 -0.64
N TRP A 105 -11.61 -12.25 -1.86
CA TRP A 105 -11.98 -11.37 -2.98
C TRP A 105 -12.72 -12.15 -4.05
N HIS A 106 -13.47 -11.44 -4.89
CA HIS A 106 -14.06 -11.95 -6.12
C HIS A 106 -13.18 -11.57 -7.31
N GLY A 107 -12.96 -12.53 -8.20
CA GLY A 107 -12.16 -12.36 -9.41
C GLY A 107 -10.75 -12.94 -9.28
N GLU A 108 -10.00 -12.85 -10.36
CA GLU A 108 -8.59 -13.26 -10.42
C GLU A 108 -7.69 -12.03 -10.39
N ILE A 109 -6.73 -12.03 -9.47
CA ILE A 109 -5.72 -10.96 -9.36
C ILE A 109 -4.90 -10.92 -10.65
N HIS A 110 -4.80 -9.75 -11.25
CA HIS A 110 -4.02 -9.50 -12.45
C HIS A 110 -3.53 -8.05 -12.49
N ALA A 111 -2.61 -7.73 -13.39
CA ALA A 111 -2.18 -6.36 -13.63
C ALA A 111 -3.26 -5.62 -14.41
N ALA A 112 -4.14 -4.90 -13.72
CA ALA A 112 -5.21 -4.13 -14.36
C ALA A 112 -4.73 -2.80 -14.96
N GLU A 113 -3.56 -2.31 -14.51
CA GLU A 113 -2.89 -1.13 -15.04
C GLU A 113 -1.43 -1.50 -15.44
N PRO A 114 -1.25 -2.34 -16.48
CA PRO A 114 0.06 -2.96 -16.76
C PRO A 114 1.14 -1.96 -17.22
N HIS A 115 0.77 -0.76 -17.62
CA HIS A 115 1.72 0.32 -17.96
C HIS A 115 2.28 1.03 -16.72
N LEU A 116 1.64 0.90 -15.56
CA LEU A 116 2.04 1.52 -14.30
C LEU A 116 2.58 0.52 -13.28
N HIS A 117 2.16 -0.74 -13.37
CA HIS A 117 2.52 -1.78 -12.41
C HIS A 117 2.78 -3.10 -13.09
N GLY A 118 3.81 -3.81 -12.64
CA GLY A 118 4.11 -5.16 -13.06
C GLY A 118 3.05 -6.17 -12.59
N ALA A 119 3.21 -7.43 -13.00
CA ALA A 119 2.31 -8.49 -12.60
C ALA A 119 2.29 -8.68 -11.08
N PRO A 120 1.10 -8.73 -10.44
CA PRO A 120 0.99 -9.04 -9.02
C PRO A 120 1.50 -10.45 -8.73
N MET A 121 2.25 -10.59 -7.64
CA MET A 121 2.81 -11.87 -7.17
C MET A 121 2.67 -11.99 -5.67
N PHE A 122 2.47 -13.22 -5.19
CA PHE A 122 2.48 -13.54 -3.77
C PHE A 122 3.90 -13.84 -3.29
N PHE A 123 4.27 -13.24 -2.17
CA PHE A 123 5.58 -13.42 -1.54
C PHE A 123 5.39 -13.85 -0.08
N ASP A 124 6.25 -14.74 0.39
CA ASP A 124 6.30 -15.06 1.80
C ASP A 124 6.65 -13.82 2.60
N VAL A 125 5.95 -13.58 3.71
CA VAL A 125 6.19 -12.39 4.54
C VAL A 125 7.60 -12.33 5.11
N GLU A 126 8.28 -13.47 5.20
CA GLU A 126 9.67 -13.56 5.66
C GLU A 126 10.70 -13.38 4.53
N SER A 127 10.26 -13.36 3.27
CA SER A 127 11.13 -13.25 2.08
C SER A 127 10.57 -12.25 1.07
N LEU A 128 10.34 -11.02 1.52
CA LEU A 128 9.82 -9.97 0.64
C LEU A 128 10.85 -9.58 -0.42
N PRO A 129 10.41 -9.25 -1.64
CA PRO A 129 11.31 -8.83 -2.71
C PRO A 129 11.89 -7.44 -2.44
N ASP A 130 13.11 -7.20 -2.88
CA ASP A 130 13.75 -5.90 -2.78
C ASP A 130 13.70 -5.13 -4.12
N PRO A 131 13.63 -3.80 -4.09
CA PRO A 131 13.38 -2.96 -2.93
C PRO A 131 11.89 -2.91 -2.55
N HIS A 132 11.62 -2.71 -1.28
CA HIS A 132 10.26 -2.47 -0.78
C HIS A 132 10.30 -1.41 0.34
N PRO A 133 9.23 -0.64 0.55
CA PRO A 133 9.18 0.32 1.64
C PRO A 133 9.21 -0.38 3.01
N ALA A 134 9.88 0.24 3.98
CA ALA A 134 9.98 -0.30 5.34
C ALA A 134 8.61 -0.59 5.97
N TRP A 135 7.61 0.25 5.71
CA TRP A 135 6.27 0.06 6.24
C TRP A 135 5.58 -1.21 5.72
N VAL A 136 5.90 -1.64 4.49
CA VAL A 136 5.37 -2.90 3.94
C VAL A 136 5.85 -4.08 4.76
N ARG A 137 7.13 -4.11 5.11
CA ARG A 137 7.70 -5.14 5.99
C ARG A 137 7.04 -5.13 7.35
N ASP A 138 6.96 -3.96 7.97
CA ASP A 138 6.38 -3.82 9.31
C ASP A 138 4.93 -4.29 9.34
N MET A 139 4.13 -3.95 8.33
CA MET A 139 2.75 -4.39 8.22
C MET A 139 2.63 -5.89 7.94
N ALA A 140 3.50 -6.44 7.10
CA ALA A 140 3.53 -7.88 6.84
C ALA A 140 3.84 -8.68 8.12
N GLU A 141 4.80 -8.21 8.89
CA GLU A 141 5.14 -8.83 10.19
C GLU A 141 3.98 -8.70 11.19
N HIS A 142 3.30 -7.57 11.20
CA HIS A 142 2.16 -7.31 12.09
C HIS A 142 0.94 -8.16 11.74
N LEU A 143 0.75 -8.48 10.47
CA LEU A 143 -0.42 -9.20 9.97
C LEU A 143 -0.68 -10.52 10.69
N GLY A 144 0.38 -11.23 11.09
CA GLY A 144 0.28 -12.53 11.75
C GLY A 144 0.24 -12.49 13.28
N LYS A 145 0.34 -11.31 13.91
CA LYS A 145 0.66 -11.25 15.34
C LYS A 145 -0.49 -10.87 16.25
N ASP A 146 -1.35 -9.93 15.90
CA ASP A 146 -2.35 -9.45 16.84
C ASP A 146 -3.54 -8.79 16.15
N SER A 147 -4.66 -8.71 16.90
CA SER A 147 -5.88 -8.01 16.50
C SER A 147 -5.77 -6.49 16.67
N THR A 148 -4.73 -5.96 17.31
CA THR A 148 -4.51 -4.52 17.47
C THR A 148 -3.96 -3.90 16.21
N LYS A 149 -4.26 -2.60 16.00
CA LYS A 149 -3.74 -1.84 14.87
C LYS A 149 -2.32 -1.36 15.16
N LEU A 150 -1.44 -1.44 14.17
CA LEU A 150 -0.13 -0.82 14.25
C LEU A 150 -0.25 0.69 14.04
N VAL A 151 0.26 1.48 14.97
CA VAL A 151 0.38 2.94 14.81
C VAL A 151 1.86 3.31 14.84
N LYS A 152 2.36 3.87 13.74
CA LYS A 152 3.78 4.18 13.60
C LYS A 152 4.00 5.40 12.73
N HIS A 153 5.10 6.12 12.96
CA HIS A 153 5.51 7.27 12.17
C HIS A 153 6.80 6.95 11.41
N TYR A 154 6.83 7.32 10.13
CA TYR A 154 7.98 7.11 9.24
C TYR A 154 8.54 8.43 8.76
N THR A 155 9.85 8.54 8.79
CA THR A 155 10.63 9.65 8.22
C THR A 155 11.71 9.11 7.29
N ASP A 156 12.34 10.00 6.54
CA ASP A 156 13.53 9.65 5.76
C ASP A 156 14.68 9.19 6.66
#